data_4e14b655784966af2a2b2510c623e758
#
_entry.id   4e14b655784966af2a2b2510c623e758
#
_cell.length_a   1.000
_cell.length_b   1.000
_cell.length_c   1.000
_cell.angle_alpha   90.00
_cell.angle_beta   90.00
_cell.angle_gamma   90.00
#
_symmetry.space_group_name_H-M   'P 1'
#
loop_
_entity.id
_entity.type
_entity.pdbx_description
1 polymer ?
#
loop_
_entity_poly.entity_id
_entity_poly.type
_entity_poly.pdbx_seq_one_letter_code
_entity_poly.pdbx_strand_id
1 'polypeptide(L)'
;GFVLRVVAGAVAIGVPISQWLLICTILLALFLTLAKRRHELVSLSDTASSHRRILAEYSPYLLDQMIAVVTASCVTAYAFYTTAADTREKFQTDRLAWTLPFVLYGIFRYLYLVHRKEQGGSPTDVLLTHRPLLIDVFLWAVAVVLILYSAKGLPVPLGR
;
A
#
# COMPACT_ATOMS: atom_id res chain seq x y z
N GLY A 1 -7.55 -4.40 12.25
CA GLY A 1 -8.53 -4.99 11.36
C GLY A 1 -8.03 -5.41 9.98
N PHE A 2 -7.26 -4.58 9.25
CA PHE A 2 -6.83 -4.90 7.87
C PHE A 2 -5.92 -6.14 7.79
N VAL A 3 -4.86 -6.16 8.58
CA VAL A 3 -3.91 -7.30 8.64
C VAL A 3 -4.62 -8.61 9.00
N LEU A 4 -5.52 -8.58 9.98
CA LEU A 4 -6.29 -9.77 10.37
C LEU A 4 -7.16 -10.32 9.24
N ARG A 5 -7.73 -9.45 8.40
CA ARG A 5 -8.53 -9.89 7.23
C ARG A 5 -7.66 -10.56 6.17
N VAL A 6 -6.45 -10.05 5.93
CA VAL A 6 -5.50 -10.64 4.98
C VAL A 6 -5.04 -12.01 5.49
N VAL A 7 -4.68 -12.13 6.77
CA VAL A 7 -4.27 -13.41 7.38
C VAL A 7 -5.43 -14.41 7.36
N ALA A 8 -6.61 -14.01 7.78
CA ALA A 8 -7.79 -14.86 7.77
C ALA A 8 -8.14 -15.36 6.36
N GLY A 9 -8.05 -14.49 5.35
CA GLY A 9 -8.25 -14.86 3.95
C GLY A 9 -7.24 -15.91 3.47
N ALA A 10 -5.97 -15.72 3.77
CA ALA A 10 -4.93 -16.68 3.38
C ALA A 10 -5.08 -18.03 4.06
N VAL A 11 -5.45 -18.04 5.35
CA VAL A 11 -5.74 -19.28 6.10
C VAL A 11 -6.96 -19.99 5.51
N ALA A 12 -8.02 -19.24 5.17
CA ALA A 12 -9.25 -19.80 4.62
C ALA A 12 -9.05 -20.53 3.28
N ILE A 13 -8.10 -20.05 2.46
CA ILE A 13 -7.78 -20.66 1.15
C ILE A 13 -6.55 -21.58 1.20
N GLY A 14 -5.96 -21.81 2.39
CA GLY A 14 -4.84 -22.72 2.59
C GLY A 14 -3.54 -22.31 1.89
N VAL A 15 -3.36 -21.01 1.59
CA VAL A 15 -2.16 -20.50 0.91
C VAL A 15 -1.12 -20.08 1.94
N PRO A 16 0.13 -20.57 1.87
CA PRO A 16 1.21 -20.12 2.74
C PRO A 16 1.49 -18.64 2.50
N ILE A 17 1.47 -17.85 3.57
CA ILE A 17 1.74 -16.42 3.51
C ILE A 17 3.25 -16.23 3.46
N SER A 18 3.76 -15.52 2.45
CA SER A 18 5.14 -15.07 2.43
C SER A 18 5.38 -14.10 3.59
N GLN A 19 6.49 -14.28 4.31
CA GLN A 19 6.89 -13.37 5.39
C GLN A 19 7.01 -11.92 4.90
N TRP A 20 7.58 -11.71 3.73
CA TRP A 20 7.71 -10.39 3.12
C TRP A 20 6.36 -9.76 2.77
N LEU A 21 5.41 -10.56 2.28
CA LEU A 21 4.06 -10.08 2.01
C LEU A 21 3.35 -9.66 3.30
N LEU A 22 3.52 -10.41 4.37
CA LEU A 22 2.96 -10.08 5.68
C LEU A 22 3.56 -8.77 6.22
N ILE A 23 4.88 -8.62 6.17
CA ILE A 23 5.58 -7.39 6.56
C ILE A 23 5.08 -6.21 5.73
N CYS A 24 5.02 -6.35 4.42
CA CYS A 24 4.51 -5.32 3.52
C CYS A 24 3.07 -4.91 3.87
N THR A 25 2.21 -5.88 4.17
CA THR A 25 0.81 -5.64 4.57
C THR A 25 0.71 -4.88 5.89
N ILE A 26 1.53 -5.23 6.88
CA ILE A 26 1.58 -4.54 8.18
C ILE A 26 2.07 -3.09 7.99
N LEU A 27 3.14 -2.89 7.23
CA LEU A 27 3.70 -1.56 6.96
C LEU A 27 2.71 -0.68 6.18
N LEU A 28 2.02 -1.24 5.20
CA LEU A 28 0.98 -0.52 4.46
C LEU A 28 -0.19 -0.11 5.37
N ALA A 29 -0.65 -1.03 6.24
CA ALA A 29 -1.70 -0.72 7.20
C ALA A 29 -1.28 0.38 8.20
N LEU A 30 -0.02 0.35 8.65
CA LEU A 30 0.56 1.37 9.51
C LEU A 30 0.65 2.72 8.79
N PHE A 31 1.15 2.73 7.55
CA PHE A 31 1.19 3.91 6.69
C PHE A 31 -0.18 4.59 6.58
N LEU A 32 -1.22 3.83 6.22
CA LEU A 32 -2.57 4.36 6.08
C LEU A 32 -3.15 4.89 7.41
N THR A 33 -2.81 4.22 8.52
CA THR A 33 -3.24 4.64 9.87
C THR A 33 -2.59 5.95 10.28
N LEU A 34 -1.28 6.09 10.06
CA LEU A 34 -0.54 7.32 10.35
C LEU A 34 -1.01 8.48 9.48
N ALA A 35 -1.22 8.25 8.20
CA ALA A 35 -1.73 9.25 7.27
C ALA A 35 -3.13 9.75 7.67
N LYS A 36 -4.03 8.83 8.08
CA LYS A 36 -5.33 9.19 8.63
C LYS A 36 -5.20 10.02 9.90
N ARG A 37 -4.32 9.61 10.82
CA ARG A 37 -4.09 10.33 12.08
C ARG A 37 -3.56 11.74 11.84
N ARG A 38 -2.63 11.88 10.88
CA ARG A 38 -2.12 13.20 10.48
C ARG A 38 -3.24 14.11 9.97
N HIS A 39 -4.10 13.59 9.11
CA HIS A 39 -5.24 14.36 8.59
C HIS A 39 -6.18 14.79 9.70
N GLU A 40 -6.54 13.89 10.61
CA GLU A 40 -7.38 14.21 11.77
C GLU A 40 -6.76 15.34 12.62
N LEU A 41 -5.43 15.30 12.86
CA LEU A 41 -4.73 16.34 13.59
C LEU A 41 -4.81 17.71 12.92
N VAL A 42 -4.55 17.76 11.62
CA VAL A 42 -4.57 19.00 10.83
C VAL A 42 -5.99 19.56 10.76
N SER A 43 -6.99 18.71 10.45
CA SER A 43 -8.40 19.13 10.34
C SER A 43 -8.99 19.61 11.67
N LEU A 44 -8.56 19.04 12.79
CA LEU A 44 -9.04 19.42 14.12
C LEU A 44 -8.29 20.63 14.69
N SER A 45 -7.13 21.02 14.14
CA SER A 45 -6.45 22.26 14.57
C SER A 45 -7.27 23.49 14.27
N ASP A 46 -8.13 23.46 13.26
CA ASP A 46 -9.01 24.57 12.90
C ASP A 46 -10.30 24.66 13.73
N THR A 47 -10.68 23.61 14.47
CA THR A 47 -11.99 23.53 15.14
C THR A 47 -11.92 23.40 16.67
N ALA A 48 -11.03 24.11 17.38
CA ALA A 48 -11.12 24.40 18.81
C ALA A 48 -10.88 23.32 19.88
N SER A 49 -10.15 23.60 20.72
CA SER A 49 -10.01 23.94 22.16
C SER A 49 -10.46 22.96 23.28
N SER A 50 -11.13 21.82 23.11
CA SER A 50 -11.60 21.14 24.32
C SER A 50 -11.46 19.62 24.48
N HIS A 51 -10.96 18.86 23.50
CA HIS A 51 -10.93 17.39 23.66
C HIS A 51 -9.54 16.74 23.43
N ARG A 52 -8.43 17.42 23.71
CA ARG A 52 -7.11 17.07 23.18
C ARG A 52 -6.03 16.71 24.17
N ARG A 53 -6.26 15.84 25.10
CA ARG A 53 -5.14 15.36 25.95
C ARG A 53 -4.25 14.34 25.23
N ILE A 54 -4.81 13.52 24.35
CA ILE A 54 -4.06 12.44 23.63
C ILE A 54 -3.43 12.94 22.31
N LEU A 55 -4.01 13.96 21.68
CA LEU A 55 -3.51 14.56 20.44
C LEU A 55 -2.37 15.56 20.65
N ALA A 56 -2.18 16.07 21.88
CA ALA A 56 -1.12 17.01 22.22
C ALA A 56 0.28 16.37 22.23
N GLU A 57 0.39 15.04 22.31
CA GLU A 57 1.67 14.33 22.29
C GLU A 57 2.22 14.11 20.87
N TYR A 58 1.37 14.14 19.84
CA TYR A 58 1.79 13.95 18.45
C TYR A 58 1.78 15.26 17.68
N SER A 59 2.96 15.80 17.41
CA SER A 59 3.07 16.92 16.47
C SER A 59 2.88 16.45 15.02
N PRO A 60 2.31 17.26 14.11
CA PRO A 60 2.25 16.94 12.68
C PRO A 60 3.62 16.58 12.10
N TYR A 61 4.67 17.26 12.56
CA TYR A 61 6.05 16.99 12.18
C TYR A 61 6.50 15.58 12.54
N LEU A 62 6.21 15.11 13.76
CA LEU A 62 6.54 13.75 14.18
C LEU A 62 5.81 12.71 13.31
N LEU A 63 4.54 12.93 13.01
CA LEU A 63 3.78 12.05 12.13
C LEU A 63 4.35 12.02 10.72
N ASP A 64 4.81 13.16 10.18
CA ASP A 64 5.46 13.22 8.87
C ASP A 64 6.75 12.41 8.85
N GLN A 65 7.55 12.46 9.90
CA GLN A 65 8.76 11.63 10.05
C GLN A 65 8.39 10.12 10.11
N MET A 66 7.42 9.75 10.91
CA MET A 66 6.96 8.36 11.01
C MET A 66 6.42 7.85 9.66
N ILE A 67 5.62 8.65 8.96
CA ILE A 67 5.11 8.34 7.62
C ILE A 67 6.27 8.11 6.65
N ALA A 68 7.28 8.97 6.65
CA ALA A 68 8.45 8.83 5.77
C ALA A 68 9.19 7.50 6.00
N VAL A 69 9.46 7.16 7.26
CA VAL A 69 10.14 5.90 7.64
C VAL A 69 9.32 4.70 7.21
N VAL A 70 8.02 4.69 7.54
CA VAL A 70 7.13 3.55 7.20
C VAL A 70 6.96 3.41 5.68
N THR A 71 6.89 4.53 4.95
CA THR A 71 6.81 4.54 3.49
C THR A 71 8.04 3.89 2.86
N ALA A 72 9.23 4.31 3.26
CA ALA A 72 10.49 3.73 2.77
C ALA A 72 10.58 2.23 3.09
N SER A 73 10.21 1.84 4.31
CA SER A 73 10.19 0.44 4.74
C SER A 73 9.18 -0.39 3.95
N CYS A 74 8.00 0.16 3.65
CA CYS A 74 6.96 -0.53 2.87
C CYS A 74 7.41 -0.81 1.43
N VAL A 75 8.01 0.19 0.77
CA VAL A 75 8.57 0.04 -0.58
C VAL A 75 9.68 -1.00 -0.61
N THR A 76 10.58 -0.95 0.38
CA THR A 76 11.70 -1.89 0.51
C THR A 76 11.17 -3.32 0.74
N ALA A 77 10.21 -3.50 1.65
CA ALA A 77 9.59 -4.80 1.90
C ALA A 77 8.90 -5.36 0.65
N TYR A 78 8.24 -4.50 -0.14
CA TYR A 78 7.63 -4.92 -1.40
C TYR A 78 8.69 -5.31 -2.44
N ALA A 79 9.80 -4.57 -2.54
CA ALA A 79 10.90 -4.93 -3.41
C ALA A 79 11.50 -6.31 -3.04
N PHE A 80 11.72 -6.57 -1.75
CA PHE A 80 12.15 -7.88 -1.28
C PHE A 80 11.12 -8.97 -1.55
N TYR A 81 9.83 -8.69 -1.33
CA TYR A 81 8.78 -9.65 -1.69
C TYR A 81 8.84 -10.06 -3.15
N THR A 82 8.96 -9.09 -4.07
CA THR A 82 8.98 -9.37 -5.51
C THR A 82 10.22 -10.11 -6.00
N THR A 83 11.33 -9.98 -5.26
CA THR A 83 12.64 -10.59 -5.60
C THR A 83 12.97 -11.84 -4.77
N ALA A 84 12.21 -12.14 -3.72
CA ALA A 84 12.42 -13.29 -2.86
C ALA A 84 12.38 -14.62 -3.62
N ALA A 85 13.25 -15.55 -3.25
CA ALA A 85 13.31 -16.89 -3.85
C ALA A 85 11.96 -17.61 -3.76
N ASP A 86 11.33 -17.59 -2.58
CA ASP A 86 10.02 -18.21 -2.34
C ASP A 86 8.94 -17.66 -3.27
N THR A 87 8.98 -16.35 -3.55
CA THR A 87 8.02 -15.70 -4.47
C THR A 87 8.26 -16.11 -5.90
N ARG A 88 9.53 -16.15 -6.32
CA ARG A 88 9.92 -16.60 -7.67
C ARG A 88 9.55 -18.06 -7.89
N GLU A 89 9.84 -18.92 -6.92
CA GLU A 89 9.51 -20.35 -6.99
C GLU A 89 8.00 -20.57 -7.01
N LYS A 90 7.25 -19.87 -6.17
CA LYS A 90 5.79 -19.96 -6.11
C LYS A 90 5.10 -19.52 -7.39
N PHE A 91 5.56 -18.45 -8.01
CA PHE A 91 4.92 -17.85 -9.18
C PHE A 91 5.65 -18.16 -10.50
N GLN A 92 6.78 -18.88 -10.44
CA GLN A 92 7.58 -19.25 -11.61
C GLN A 92 7.98 -18.04 -12.48
N THR A 93 8.19 -16.87 -11.85
CA THR A 93 8.55 -15.64 -12.53
C THR A 93 9.41 -14.72 -11.68
N ASP A 94 10.34 -14.03 -12.30
CA ASP A 94 11.16 -12.96 -11.72
C ASP A 94 10.64 -11.55 -12.06
N ARG A 95 9.58 -11.49 -12.91
CA ARG A 95 9.09 -10.23 -13.48
C ARG A 95 8.20 -9.42 -12.53
N LEU A 96 7.85 -9.93 -11.35
CA LEU A 96 7.04 -9.19 -10.38
C LEU A 96 7.70 -7.87 -9.95
N ALA A 97 9.03 -7.78 -9.99
CA ALA A 97 9.75 -6.54 -9.70
C ALA A 97 9.35 -5.37 -10.64
N TRP A 98 8.87 -5.65 -11.85
CA TRP A 98 8.39 -4.63 -12.78
C TRP A 98 7.11 -3.92 -12.31
N THR A 99 6.46 -4.42 -11.27
CA THR A 99 5.30 -3.76 -10.64
C THR A 99 5.71 -2.70 -9.62
N LEU A 100 6.99 -2.63 -9.20
CA LEU A 100 7.49 -1.69 -8.22
C LEU A 100 7.25 -0.20 -8.59
N PRO A 101 7.40 0.24 -9.85
CA PRO A 101 7.11 1.63 -10.23
C PRO A 101 5.66 2.05 -9.95
N PHE A 102 4.69 1.17 -10.12
CA PHE A 102 3.29 1.46 -9.80
C PHE A 102 3.10 1.67 -8.29
N VAL A 103 3.71 0.82 -7.47
CA VAL A 103 3.65 0.96 -6.00
C VAL A 103 4.29 2.28 -5.57
N LEU A 104 5.44 2.65 -6.13
CA LEU A 104 6.10 3.92 -5.86
C LEU A 104 5.21 5.11 -6.25
N TYR A 105 4.66 5.09 -7.46
CA TYR A 105 3.79 6.15 -7.93
C TYR A 105 2.53 6.27 -7.05
N GLY A 106 1.87 5.16 -6.74
CA GLY A 106 0.69 5.14 -5.89
C GLY A 106 0.95 5.75 -4.51
N ILE A 107 2.04 5.35 -3.85
CA ILE A 107 2.44 5.88 -2.54
C ILE A 107 2.77 7.37 -2.63
N PHE A 108 3.58 7.80 -3.59
CA PHE A 108 3.92 9.22 -3.74
C PHE A 108 2.71 10.07 -4.09
N ARG A 109 1.82 9.56 -4.93
CA ARG A 109 0.57 10.23 -5.26
C ARG A 109 -0.33 10.38 -4.03
N TYR A 110 -0.44 9.32 -3.22
CA TYR A 110 -1.20 9.36 -1.97
C TYR A 110 -0.59 10.37 -0.98
N LEU A 111 0.73 10.37 -0.78
CA LEU A 111 1.43 11.34 0.06
C LEU A 111 1.19 12.78 -0.41
N TYR A 112 1.25 13.01 -1.72
CA TYR A 112 0.94 14.32 -2.28
C TYR A 112 -0.48 14.79 -1.92
N LEU A 113 -1.46 13.90 -2.00
CA LEU A 113 -2.86 14.23 -1.68
C LEU A 113 -3.04 14.54 -0.19
N VAL A 114 -2.41 13.77 0.69
CA VAL A 114 -2.46 13.98 2.14
C VAL A 114 -1.80 15.29 2.56
N HIS A 115 -0.66 15.66 1.94
CA HIS A 115 0.11 16.82 2.36
C HIS A 115 -0.32 18.13 1.66
N ARG A 116 -0.77 18.06 0.41
CA ARG A 116 -1.06 19.27 -0.38
C ARG A 116 -2.52 19.66 -0.41
N LYS A 117 -3.43 18.70 -0.36
CA LYS A 117 -4.87 18.97 -0.54
C LYS A 117 -5.69 18.79 0.74
N GLU A 118 -5.03 18.45 1.85
CA GLU A 118 -5.70 18.19 3.13
C GLU A 118 -6.88 17.19 3.03
N GLN A 119 -6.90 16.40 1.95
CA GLN A 119 -7.95 15.45 1.60
C GLN A 119 -7.67 14.05 2.17
N GLY A 120 -7.02 13.98 3.33
CA GLY A 120 -6.60 12.72 3.95
C GLY A 120 -7.65 12.05 4.84
N GLY A 121 -8.94 12.28 4.63
CA GLY A 121 -10.02 11.71 5.43
C GLY A 121 -9.94 10.18 5.53
N SER A 122 -10.88 9.48 4.95
CA SER A 122 -10.77 8.02 4.81
C SER A 122 -9.81 7.66 3.67
N PRO A 123 -8.81 6.78 3.87
CA PRO A 123 -7.96 6.31 2.77
C PRO A 123 -8.74 5.74 1.60
N THR A 124 -9.89 5.13 1.88
CA THR A 124 -10.80 4.59 0.88
C THR A 124 -11.44 5.70 0.04
N ASP A 125 -11.86 6.80 0.67
CA ASP A 125 -12.47 7.93 -0.04
C ASP A 125 -11.44 8.63 -0.93
N VAL A 126 -10.20 8.78 -0.45
CA VAL A 126 -9.09 9.32 -1.24
C VAL A 126 -8.84 8.44 -2.47
N LEU A 127 -8.79 7.12 -2.29
CA LEU A 127 -8.59 6.17 -3.38
C LEU A 127 -9.70 6.26 -4.42
N LEU A 128 -10.96 6.27 -3.99
CA LEU A 128 -12.13 6.26 -4.89
C LEU A 128 -12.38 7.61 -5.57
N THR A 129 -12.04 8.72 -4.91
CA THR A 129 -12.28 10.06 -5.43
C THR A 129 -11.22 10.51 -6.44
N HIS A 130 -9.97 10.02 -6.29
CA HIS A 130 -8.87 10.44 -7.15
C HIS A 130 -8.60 9.48 -8.30
N ARG A 131 -9.16 9.79 -9.47
CA ARG A 131 -9.00 9.00 -10.71
C ARG A 131 -7.56 8.56 -11.01
N PRO A 132 -6.51 9.41 -10.90
CA PRO A 132 -5.16 8.97 -11.19
C PRO A 132 -4.65 7.88 -10.26
N LEU A 133 -5.02 7.93 -8.97
CA LEU A 133 -4.65 6.90 -8.00
C LEU A 133 -5.39 5.59 -8.26
N LEU A 134 -6.68 5.69 -8.61
CA LEU A 134 -7.50 4.53 -8.95
C LEU A 134 -7.00 3.84 -10.23
N ILE A 135 -6.64 4.63 -11.25
CA ILE A 135 -6.05 4.12 -12.50
C ILE A 135 -4.72 3.39 -12.21
N ASP A 136 -3.87 3.97 -11.36
CA ASP A 136 -2.59 3.36 -11.00
C ASP A 136 -2.77 2.00 -10.32
N VAL A 137 -3.65 1.92 -9.32
CA VAL A 137 -3.98 0.65 -8.63
C VAL A 137 -4.56 -0.38 -9.61
N PHE A 138 -5.41 0.06 -10.54
CA PHE A 138 -5.96 -0.80 -11.58
C PHE A 138 -4.86 -1.32 -12.52
N LEU A 139 -3.99 -0.43 -13.00
CA LEU A 139 -2.87 -0.82 -13.87
C LEU A 139 -1.89 -1.75 -13.15
N TRP A 140 -1.61 -1.50 -11.87
CA TRP A 140 -0.82 -2.41 -11.05
C TRP A 140 -1.46 -3.79 -10.98
N ALA A 141 -2.76 -3.86 -10.69
CA ALA A 141 -3.48 -5.14 -10.61
C ALA A 141 -3.46 -5.90 -11.94
N VAL A 142 -3.69 -5.19 -13.06
CA VAL A 142 -3.60 -5.76 -14.41
C VAL A 142 -2.20 -6.26 -14.70
N ALA A 143 -1.17 -5.48 -14.39
CA ALA A 143 0.23 -5.87 -14.58
C ALA A 143 0.58 -7.14 -13.79
N VAL A 144 0.17 -7.23 -12.52
CA VAL A 144 0.36 -8.44 -11.70
C VAL A 144 -0.32 -9.64 -12.34
N VAL A 145 -1.59 -9.51 -12.73
CA VAL A 145 -2.35 -10.61 -13.36
C VAL A 145 -1.69 -11.06 -14.65
N LEU A 146 -1.28 -10.14 -15.52
CA LEU A 146 -0.60 -10.47 -16.79
C LEU A 146 0.73 -11.18 -16.56
N ILE A 147 1.53 -10.71 -15.59
CA ILE A 147 2.82 -11.35 -15.26
C ILE A 147 2.60 -12.77 -14.75
N LEU A 148 1.65 -12.96 -13.82
CA LEU A 148 1.34 -14.27 -13.26
C LEU A 148 0.72 -15.21 -14.30
N TYR A 149 -0.08 -14.69 -15.22
CA TYR A 149 -0.70 -15.48 -16.27
C TYR A 149 0.35 -15.93 -17.31
N SER A 150 1.24 -15.02 -17.70
CA SER A 150 2.35 -15.35 -18.61
C SER A 150 3.31 -16.39 -18.03
N ALA A 151 3.50 -16.39 -16.70
CA ALA A 151 4.38 -17.35 -16.05
C ALA A 151 3.80 -18.77 -16.01
N LYS A 152 2.47 -18.92 -16.02
CA LYS A 152 1.80 -20.23 -16.00
C LYS A 152 1.76 -20.97 -17.36
N GLY A 153 2.43 -20.42 -18.36
CA GLY A 153 2.68 -21.14 -19.61
C GLY A 153 1.44 -21.49 -20.44
N LEU A 154 0.39 -20.68 -20.40
CA LEU A 154 -0.66 -20.80 -21.40
C LEU A 154 -0.12 -20.31 -22.75
N PRO A 155 -0.17 -21.13 -23.82
CA PRO A 155 0.30 -20.71 -25.13
C PRO A 155 -0.48 -19.47 -25.56
N VAL A 156 0.23 -18.36 -25.76
CA VAL A 156 -0.33 -17.22 -26.48
C VAL A 156 -0.71 -17.79 -27.86
N PRO A 157 -1.98 -17.77 -28.28
CA PRO A 157 -2.32 -18.11 -29.63
C PRO A 157 -1.78 -16.97 -30.51
N LEU A 158 -0.54 -17.14 -30.97
CA LEU A 158 -0.03 -16.38 -32.10
C LEU A 158 -0.88 -16.80 -33.29
N GLY A 159 -1.91 -16.01 -33.56
CA GLY A 159 -2.69 -16.12 -34.77
C GLY A 159 -1.74 -16.11 -35.99
N ARG A 160 -1.82 -17.16 -36.74
CA ARG A 160 -1.35 -17.19 -38.11
C ARG A 160 -2.24 -16.36 -38.99
#